data_590f3e3f972975f2bcd9cc3ea932ede8
#
_entry.id   590f3e3f972975f2bcd9cc3ea932ede8
#
_cell.length_a   1.000
_cell.length_b   1.000
_cell.length_c   1.000
_cell.angle_alpha   90.00
_cell.angle_beta   90.00
_cell.angle_gamma   90.00
#
_symmetry.space_group_name_H-M   'P 1'
#
loop_
_entity.id
_entity.type
_entity.pdbx_description
1 polymer ?
#
loop_
_entity_poly.entity_id
_entity_poly.type
_entity_poly.pdbx_seq_one_letter_code
_entity_poly.pdbx_strand_id
1 'polypeptide(L)'
;MARALKRTPLYELHCELGAKLTEFAGYEMPVQYSLGILGEHQHTRTKAGLFDVSHMGQITLHGNSYQETALALEKAIPMDVLGLKVGRQRYGFLTTDGGGILDDLMFSNREDHIFVVLNA
;
A
#
# COMPACT_ATOMS: atom_id res chain seq x y z
N MET A 1 19.92 20.47 -2.95
CA MET A 1 18.64 20.95 -3.50
C MET A 1 17.53 20.10 -2.89
N ALA A 2 16.48 20.70 -2.29
CA ALA A 2 15.33 19.96 -1.81
C ALA A 2 14.66 19.29 -3.02
N ARG A 3 14.40 17.99 -2.94
CA ARG A 3 13.69 17.24 -3.98
C ARG A 3 12.24 17.72 -3.98
N ALA A 4 11.70 18.06 -5.16
CA ALA A 4 10.29 18.40 -5.29
C ALA A 4 9.43 17.20 -4.84
N LEU A 5 8.41 17.47 -4.01
CA LEU A 5 7.48 16.42 -3.57
C LEU A 5 6.62 15.98 -4.74
N LYS A 6 6.30 14.69 -4.76
CA LYS A 6 5.35 14.11 -5.71
C LYS A 6 3.91 14.42 -5.28
N ARG A 7 2.96 14.29 -6.20
CA ARG A 7 1.53 14.46 -5.95
C ARG A 7 0.79 13.20 -6.35
N THR A 8 -0.22 12.85 -5.56
CA THR A 8 -1.13 11.75 -5.87
C THR A 8 -2.17 12.18 -6.90
N PRO A 9 -2.85 11.24 -7.56
CA PRO A 9 -3.95 11.58 -8.50
C PRO A 9 -5.10 12.38 -7.85
N LEU A 10 -5.27 12.30 -6.53
CA LEU A 10 -6.32 12.99 -5.79
C LEU A 10 -5.86 14.32 -5.17
N TYR A 11 -4.65 14.78 -5.47
CA TYR A 11 -4.06 16.00 -4.88
C TYR A 11 -4.98 17.22 -4.99
N GLU A 12 -5.52 17.49 -6.19
CA GLU A 12 -6.41 18.65 -6.41
C GLU A 12 -7.69 18.52 -5.57
N LEU A 13 -8.27 17.33 -5.48
CA LEU A 13 -9.43 17.07 -4.63
C LEU A 13 -9.13 17.34 -3.15
N HIS A 14 -7.94 16.96 -2.67
CA HIS A 14 -7.53 17.27 -1.30
C HIS A 14 -7.47 18.77 -1.05
N CYS A 15 -6.93 19.54 -2.01
CA CYS A 15 -6.89 21.01 -1.95
C CYS A 15 -8.32 21.61 -1.93
N GLU A 16 -9.19 21.17 -2.83
CA GLU A 16 -10.59 21.61 -2.91
C GLU A 16 -11.37 21.33 -1.61
N LEU A 17 -11.10 20.21 -0.96
CA LEU A 17 -11.70 19.84 0.32
C LEU A 17 -11.05 20.54 1.53
N GLY A 18 -10.10 21.45 1.29
CA GLY A 18 -9.44 22.22 2.35
C GLY A 18 -8.50 21.42 3.22
N ALA A 19 -7.85 20.39 2.65
CA ALA A 19 -6.89 19.60 3.37
C ALA A 19 -5.65 20.44 3.76
N LYS A 20 -5.14 20.21 4.97
CA LYS A 20 -3.79 20.62 5.33
C LYS A 20 -2.81 19.57 4.83
N LEU A 21 -1.97 19.95 3.88
CA LEU A 21 -0.99 19.07 3.28
C LEU A 21 0.31 19.05 4.10
N THR A 22 0.98 17.90 4.07
CA THR A 22 2.31 17.69 4.66
C THR A 22 3.13 16.74 3.81
N GLU A 23 4.44 16.75 3.98
CA GLU A 23 5.31 15.73 3.39
C GLU A 23 5.08 14.40 4.07
N PHE A 24 4.83 13.37 3.27
CA PHE A 24 4.78 11.97 3.71
C PHE A 24 5.32 11.07 2.60
N ALA A 25 6.37 10.30 2.90
CA ALA A 25 7.01 9.36 1.96
C ALA A 25 7.38 9.99 0.59
N GLY A 26 7.78 11.27 0.59
CA GLY A 26 8.16 12.02 -0.61
C GLY A 26 6.98 12.57 -1.42
N TYR A 27 5.76 12.52 -0.88
CA TYR A 27 4.55 13.06 -1.48
C TYR A 27 3.96 14.20 -0.63
N GLU A 28 3.20 15.10 -1.29
CA GLU A 28 2.30 16.04 -0.61
C GLU A 28 1.00 15.30 -0.26
N MET A 29 0.80 14.97 1.03
CA MET A 29 -0.34 14.18 1.50
C MET A 29 -1.19 14.97 2.50
N PRO A 30 -2.52 14.72 2.54
CA PRO A 30 -3.40 15.36 3.51
C PRO A 30 -3.15 14.80 4.92
N VAL A 31 -2.80 15.66 5.87
CA VAL A 31 -2.65 15.27 7.28
C VAL A 31 -3.96 15.44 8.05
N GLN A 32 -4.81 16.37 7.64
CA GLN A 32 -6.14 16.61 8.21
C GLN A 32 -6.99 17.46 7.28
N TYR A 33 -8.30 17.45 7.50
CA TYR A 33 -9.28 18.35 6.93
C TYR A 33 -9.88 19.26 8.01
N SER A 34 -11.01 19.90 7.73
CA SER A 34 -11.64 20.89 8.64
C SER A 34 -11.99 20.33 10.03
N LEU A 35 -12.26 19.03 10.14
CA LEU A 35 -12.59 18.37 11.41
C LEU A 35 -11.38 18.25 12.35
N GLY A 36 -10.16 18.34 11.80
CA GLY A 36 -8.91 18.18 12.50
C GLY A 36 -8.58 16.74 12.89
N ILE A 37 -7.31 16.48 13.23
CA ILE A 37 -6.78 15.12 13.47
C ILE A 37 -7.61 14.35 14.50
N LEU A 38 -7.92 14.96 15.65
CA LEU A 38 -8.68 14.28 16.71
C LEU A 38 -10.13 14.00 16.31
N GLY A 39 -10.77 14.95 15.61
CA GLY A 39 -12.13 14.76 15.11
C GLY A 39 -12.22 13.66 14.07
N GLU A 40 -11.28 13.61 13.12
CA GLU A 40 -11.21 12.57 12.09
C GLU A 40 -10.87 11.20 12.67
N HIS A 41 -9.96 11.14 13.66
CA HIS A 41 -9.69 9.92 14.41
C HIS A 41 -10.94 9.38 15.11
N GLN A 42 -11.65 10.25 15.85
CA GLN A 42 -12.87 9.85 16.57
C GLN A 42 -13.98 9.42 15.59
N HIS A 43 -14.10 10.09 14.45
CA HIS A 43 -15.05 9.70 13.40
C HIS A 43 -14.74 8.29 12.87
N THR A 44 -13.48 8.01 12.55
CA THR A 44 -13.05 6.69 12.05
C THR A 44 -13.26 5.59 13.09
N ARG A 45 -13.09 5.89 14.39
CA ARG A 45 -13.32 4.94 15.50
C ARG A 45 -14.79 4.62 15.73
N THR A 46 -15.69 5.52 15.42
CA THR A 46 -17.14 5.38 15.72
C THR A 46 -17.99 5.16 14.46
N LYS A 47 -17.44 5.46 13.30
CA LYS A 47 -18.09 5.36 11.99
C LYS A 47 -17.12 4.77 10.97
N ALA A 48 -17.18 5.20 9.71
CA ALA A 48 -16.27 4.79 8.65
C ALA A 48 -15.38 5.96 8.20
N GLY A 49 -14.09 5.68 7.97
CA GLY A 49 -13.14 6.60 7.36
C GLY A 49 -12.72 6.14 5.97
N LEU A 50 -12.49 7.09 5.06
CA LEU A 50 -11.92 6.87 3.74
C LEU A 50 -10.53 7.51 3.69
N PHE A 51 -9.53 6.76 3.21
CA PHE A 51 -8.15 7.20 3.17
C PHE A 51 -7.59 7.08 1.76
N ASP A 52 -6.96 8.16 1.27
CA ASP A 52 -6.13 8.09 0.06
C ASP A 52 -4.80 7.40 0.39
N VAL A 53 -4.54 6.28 -0.25
CA VAL A 53 -3.30 5.51 -0.16
C VAL A 53 -2.61 5.38 -1.52
N SER A 54 -2.95 6.23 -2.49
CA SER A 54 -2.44 6.16 -3.86
C SER A 54 -0.96 6.50 -4.01
N HIS A 55 -0.30 6.95 -2.94
CA HIS A 55 1.16 7.08 -2.86
C HIS A 55 1.88 5.74 -2.75
N MET A 56 1.19 4.66 -2.37
CA MET A 56 1.77 3.34 -2.22
C MET A 56 2.06 2.68 -3.57
N GLY A 57 3.13 1.89 -3.64
CA GLY A 57 3.49 1.11 -4.81
C GLY A 57 2.48 -0.01 -5.06
N GLN A 58 2.11 -0.22 -6.32
CA GLN A 58 1.20 -1.28 -6.75
C GLN A 58 1.85 -2.07 -7.88
N ILE A 59 1.91 -3.39 -7.74
CA ILE A 59 2.55 -4.29 -8.70
C ILE A 59 1.59 -5.45 -9.01
N THR A 60 1.53 -5.84 -10.28
CA THR A 60 0.90 -7.08 -10.71
C THR A 60 1.98 -8.05 -11.18
N LEU A 61 2.00 -9.25 -10.62
CA LEU A 61 2.92 -10.31 -10.98
C LEU A 61 2.18 -11.35 -11.81
N HIS A 62 2.68 -11.59 -13.02
CA HIS A 62 2.14 -12.55 -13.97
C HIS A 62 3.17 -13.62 -14.29
N GLY A 63 2.72 -14.86 -14.43
CA GLY A 63 3.49 -16.00 -14.90
C GLY A 63 2.60 -16.90 -15.76
N ASN A 64 3.10 -18.07 -16.16
CA ASN A 64 2.29 -19.02 -16.94
C ASN A 64 1.16 -19.67 -16.10
N SER A 65 1.30 -19.63 -14.79
CA SER A 65 0.27 -20.08 -13.83
C SER A 65 0.41 -19.37 -12.49
N TYR A 66 -0.65 -19.36 -11.70
CA TYR A 66 -0.60 -18.88 -10.30
C TYR A 66 0.49 -19.60 -9.49
N GLN A 67 0.58 -20.92 -9.64
CA GLN A 67 1.58 -21.73 -8.94
C GLN A 67 3.01 -21.27 -9.23
N GLU A 68 3.34 -21.05 -10.50
CA GLU A 68 4.69 -20.59 -10.91
C GLU A 68 4.97 -19.20 -10.30
N THR A 69 4.01 -18.27 -10.41
CA THR A 69 4.13 -16.92 -9.87
C THR A 69 4.28 -16.92 -8.35
N ALA A 70 3.47 -17.75 -7.65
CA ALA A 70 3.52 -17.88 -6.21
C ALA A 70 4.87 -18.42 -5.71
N LEU A 71 5.37 -19.50 -6.31
CA LEU A 71 6.68 -20.07 -5.97
C LEU A 71 7.85 -19.12 -6.29
N ALA A 72 7.72 -18.28 -7.33
CA ALA A 72 8.71 -17.25 -7.61
C ALA A 72 8.70 -16.16 -6.54
N LEU A 73 7.53 -15.71 -6.10
CA LEU A 73 7.39 -14.70 -5.04
C LEU A 73 7.88 -15.23 -3.68
N GLU A 74 7.64 -16.51 -3.35
CA GLU A 74 8.12 -17.14 -2.11
C GLU A 74 9.66 -17.15 -1.97
N LYS A 75 10.40 -16.94 -3.06
CA LYS A 75 11.86 -16.76 -2.98
C LYS A 75 12.26 -15.40 -2.41
N ALA A 76 11.39 -14.41 -2.49
CA ALA A 76 11.64 -13.05 -2.01
C ALA A 76 10.94 -12.75 -0.68
N ILE A 77 9.89 -13.50 -0.34
CA ILE A 77 9.11 -13.32 0.89
C ILE A 77 8.98 -14.66 1.64
N PRO A 78 9.19 -14.70 2.96
CA PRO A 78 9.12 -15.92 3.78
C PRO A 78 7.66 -16.25 4.16
N MET A 79 6.76 -16.28 3.18
CA MET A 79 5.33 -16.47 3.40
C MET A 79 4.79 -17.54 2.44
N ASP A 80 3.80 -18.31 2.89
CA ASP A 80 3.05 -19.24 2.03
C ASP A 80 2.14 -18.46 1.09
N VAL A 81 2.59 -18.25 -0.13
CA VAL A 81 1.84 -17.61 -1.23
C VAL A 81 1.01 -18.65 -1.96
N LEU A 82 1.59 -19.83 -2.19
CA LEU A 82 0.97 -20.90 -2.93
C LEU A 82 -0.36 -21.36 -2.30
N GLY A 83 -0.41 -21.45 -0.96
CA GLY A 83 -1.61 -21.80 -0.21
C GLY A 83 -2.66 -20.70 -0.07
N LEU A 84 -2.42 -19.50 -0.59
CA LEU A 84 -3.36 -18.39 -0.51
C LEU A 84 -4.53 -18.60 -1.49
N LYS A 85 -5.75 -18.74 -0.96
CA LYS A 85 -6.95 -18.96 -1.77
C LYS A 85 -7.29 -17.71 -2.61
N VAL A 86 -7.93 -17.95 -3.77
CA VAL A 86 -8.44 -16.88 -4.65
C VAL A 86 -9.31 -15.87 -3.87
N GLY A 87 -9.11 -14.58 -4.14
CA GLY A 87 -9.81 -13.48 -3.48
C GLY A 87 -9.34 -13.21 -2.04
N ARG A 88 -8.30 -13.89 -1.56
CA ARG A 88 -7.69 -13.65 -0.25
C ARG A 88 -6.43 -12.80 -0.37
N GLN A 89 -6.12 -12.14 0.73
CA GLN A 89 -4.97 -11.27 0.91
C GLN A 89 -4.20 -11.68 2.16
N ARG A 90 -2.89 -11.47 2.13
CA ARG A 90 -2.00 -11.75 3.26
C ARG A 90 -0.95 -10.65 3.37
N TYR A 91 -0.60 -10.31 4.61
CA TYR A 91 0.54 -9.45 4.96
C TYR A 91 1.83 -10.25 4.95
N GLY A 92 2.92 -9.64 4.51
CA GLY A 92 4.23 -10.28 4.45
C GLY A 92 5.37 -9.26 4.42
N PHE A 93 6.59 -9.78 4.28
CA PHE A 93 7.81 -9.00 4.27
C PHE A 93 8.69 -9.37 3.09
N LEU A 94 9.32 -8.38 2.46
CA LEU A 94 10.50 -8.58 1.63
C LEU A 94 11.72 -8.71 2.55
N THR A 95 12.51 -9.76 2.35
CA THR A 95 13.67 -10.02 3.20
C THR A 95 14.95 -10.09 2.39
N THR A 96 16.07 -9.80 3.06
CA THR A 96 17.42 -10.09 2.57
C THR A 96 17.76 -11.57 2.79
N ASP A 97 18.82 -12.07 2.13
CA ASP A 97 19.36 -13.42 2.36
C ASP A 97 19.78 -13.65 3.82
N GLY A 98 20.18 -12.60 4.53
CA GLY A 98 20.51 -12.63 5.95
C GLY A 98 19.32 -12.57 6.90
N GLY A 99 18.07 -12.54 6.39
CA GLY A 99 16.83 -12.48 7.16
C GLY A 99 16.44 -11.08 7.66
N GLY A 100 17.14 -10.03 7.23
CA GLY A 100 16.73 -8.65 7.50
C GLY A 100 15.51 -8.25 6.68
N ILE A 101 14.64 -7.38 7.22
CA ILE A 101 13.45 -6.88 6.54
C ILE A 101 13.84 -5.69 5.66
N LEU A 102 13.51 -5.75 4.37
CA LEU A 102 13.66 -4.65 3.41
C LEU A 102 12.42 -3.77 3.37
N ASP A 103 11.23 -4.40 3.35
CA ASP A 103 9.94 -3.73 3.29
C ASP A 103 8.84 -4.68 3.78
N ASP A 104 7.71 -4.12 4.17
CA ASP A 104 6.48 -4.87 4.40
C ASP A 104 5.50 -4.66 3.24
N LEU A 105 4.64 -5.62 3.02
CA LEU A 105 3.74 -5.62 1.87
C LEU A 105 2.44 -6.38 2.12
N MET A 106 1.46 -6.10 1.27
CA MET A 106 0.25 -6.92 1.17
C MET A 106 0.24 -7.61 -0.20
N PHE A 107 -0.07 -8.91 -0.25
CA PHE A 107 -0.25 -9.62 -1.51
C PHE A 107 -1.59 -10.33 -1.56
N SER A 108 -2.21 -10.32 -2.73
CA SER A 108 -3.56 -10.84 -2.98
C SER A 108 -3.54 -11.83 -4.13
N ASN A 109 -4.18 -12.99 -3.94
CA ASN A 109 -4.45 -13.93 -5.03
C ASN A 109 -5.67 -13.45 -5.83
N ARG A 110 -5.43 -13.03 -7.08
CA ARG A 110 -6.46 -12.54 -8.02
C ARG A 110 -6.78 -13.57 -9.10
N GLU A 111 -6.44 -14.84 -8.87
CA GLU A 111 -6.62 -15.98 -9.77
C GLU A 111 -5.61 -16.00 -10.93
N ASP A 112 -5.66 -15.04 -11.82
CA ASP A 112 -4.79 -14.90 -13.00
C ASP A 112 -3.47 -14.16 -12.73
N HIS A 113 -3.38 -13.48 -11.58
CA HIS A 113 -2.18 -12.76 -11.16
C HIS A 113 -2.10 -12.62 -9.63
N ILE A 114 -0.93 -12.22 -9.15
CA ILE A 114 -0.77 -11.78 -7.76
C ILE A 114 -0.68 -10.25 -7.77
N PHE A 115 -1.57 -9.60 -7.02
CA PHE A 115 -1.52 -8.16 -6.80
C PHE A 115 -0.79 -7.86 -5.51
N VAL A 116 0.22 -6.97 -5.57
CA VAL A 116 1.07 -6.62 -4.44
C VAL A 116 0.99 -5.12 -4.20
N VAL A 117 0.84 -4.73 -2.93
CA VAL A 117 0.91 -3.34 -2.47
C VAL A 117 2.15 -3.19 -1.59
N LEU A 118 3.00 -2.23 -1.93
CA LEU A 118 4.26 -1.91 -1.29
C LEU A 118 4.22 -0.52 -0.69
N ASN A 119 5.18 -0.19 0.18
CA ASN A 119 5.37 1.19 0.62
C ASN A 119 5.85 2.12 -0.53
N ALA A 120 5.76 3.43 -0.31
CA ALA A 120 6.07 4.46 -1.31
C ALA A 120 7.60 4.69 -1.46
#